data_6b147222bc10637f6e723f39e51dec24
#
_entry.id   6b147222bc10637f6e723f39e51dec24
#
_cell.length_a   1.000
_cell.length_b   1.000
_cell.length_c   1.000
_cell.angle_alpha   90.00
_cell.angle_beta   90.00
_cell.angle_gamma   90.00
#
_symmetry.space_group_name_H-M   'P 1'
#
loop_
_entity.id
_entity.type
_entity.pdbx_description
1 polymer ?
#
loop_
_entity_poly.entity_id
_entity_poly.type
_entity_poly.pdbx_seq_one_letter_code
_entity_poly.pdbx_strand_id
1 'polypeptide(L)'
;MISINNNCLFILLIDIICLKFIYKVIFHIHMHNTVKNLLDIQDNIKIYLNKLKINNNVKIIAVSKTFKIDKILPLIEHGHIDFGENKVQEAVEKWTEIKKINSQLKLHMIGKLQTNKVKFAVQVFDYIHSVDSEKLAKKIADEQSKINKKIKILLQVNIGNENQKSGINKNEARKLVSYCKEIGLDLIGLMCIPPANIDPX
;
A
#
# COMPACT_ATOMS: atom_id res chain seq x y z
N MET A 1 -25.96 -52.27 21.31
CA MET A 1 -25.55 -51.09 22.15
C MET A 1 -24.02 -50.99 22.06
N ILE A 2 -23.51 -50.18 21.16
CA ILE A 2 -22.06 -50.01 20.98
C ILE A 2 -21.61 -48.91 21.97
N SER A 3 -20.89 -49.30 22.98
CA SER A 3 -20.28 -48.36 23.94
C SER A 3 -19.16 -47.60 23.22
N ILE A 4 -19.41 -46.34 22.93
CA ILE A 4 -18.40 -45.44 22.42
C ILE A 4 -17.49 -45.10 23.61
N ASN A 5 -16.31 -45.63 23.57
CA ASN A 5 -15.29 -45.45 24.62
C ASN A 5 -14.82 -43.99 24.62
N ASN A 6 -15.00 -43.30 25.73
CA ASN A 6 -14.61 -41.90 25.91
C ASN A 6 -13.12 -41.61 25.57
N ASN A 7 -12.28 -42.64 25.58
CA ASN A 7 -10.86 -42.54 25.20
C ASN A 7 -10.66 -42.26 23.71
N CYS A 8 -11.59 -42.70 22.83
CA CYS A 8 -11.48 -42.47 21.39
C CYS A 8 -11.67 -40.97 21.03
N LEU A 9 -12.55 -40.30 21.74
CA LEU A 9 -12.80 -38.88 21.52
C LEU A 9 -11.61 -38.00 21.96
N PHE A 10 -10.92 -38.44 23.02
CA PHE A 10 -9.77 -37.70 23.55
C PHE A 10 -8.54 -37.85 22.63
N ILE A 11 -8.32 -39.02 22.05
CA ILE A 11 -7.24 -39.27 21.09
C ILE A 11 -7.48 -38.44 19.82
N LEU A 12 -8.72 -38.37 19.32
CA LEU A 12 -9.06 -37.61 18.12
C LEU A 12 -8.82 -36.09 18.33
N LEU A 13 -9.15 -35.57 19.52
CA LEU A 13 -8.92 -34.17 19.89
C LEU A 13 -7.42 -33.83 19.97
N ILE A 14 -6.63 -34.73 20.54
CA ILE A 14 -5.17 -34.56 20.61
C ILE A 14 -4.59 -34.57 19.20
N ASP A 15 -5.02 -35.45 18.34
CA ASP A 15 -4.55 -35.54 16.96
C ASP A 15 -4.88 -34.28 16.17
N ILE A 16 -6.08 -33.72 16.33
CA ILE A 16 -6.50 -32.48 15.68
C ILE A 16 -5.66 -31.29 16.17
N ILE A 17 -5.39 -31.22 17.47
CA ILE A 17 -4.57 -30.16 18.07
C ILE A 17 -3.13 -30.29 17.59
N CYS A 18 -2.59 -31.50 17.59
CA CYS A 18 -1.25 -31.82 17.08
C CYS A 18 -1.13 -31.46 15.59
N LEU A 19 -2.11 -31.87 14.78
CA LEU A 19 -2.13 -31.57 13.35
C LEU A 19 -2.18 -30.06 13.10
N LYS A 20 -3.00 -29.31 13.85
CA LYS A 20 -3.06 -27.85 13.76
C LYS A 20 -1.73 -27.20 14.17
N PHE A 21 -1.11 -27.71 15.23
CA PHE A 21 0.20 -27.23 15.69
C PHE A 21 1.29 -27.56 14.67
N ILE A 22 1.35 -28.78 14.16
CA ILE A 22 2.30 -29.21 13.14
C ILE A 22 2.09 -28.39 11.86
N TYR A 23 0.84 -28.21 11.42
CA TYR A 23 0.51 -27.38 10.26
C TYR A 23 1.00 -25.95 10.45
N LYS A 24 0.75 -25.37 11.63
CA LYS A 24 1.21 -24.02 11.97
C LYS A 24 2.74 -23.90 11.96
N VAL A 25 3.44 -24.89 12.49
CA VAL A 25 4.92 -24.95 12.49
C VAL A 25 5.45 -25.11 11.06
N ILE A 26 4.89 -26.06 10.28
CA ILE A 26 5.29 -26.26 8.88
C ILE A 26 5.01 -25.01 8.05
N PHE A 27 3.84 -24.39 8.22
CA PHE A 27 3.49 -23.14 7.56
C PHE A 27 4.51 -22.03 7.89
N HIS A 28 4.92 -21.95 9.16
CA HIS A 28 5.90 -20.94 9.59
C HIS A 28 7.30 -21.19 9.01
N ILE A 29 7.69 -22.46 8.90
CA ILE A 29 8.99 -22.86 8.34
C ILE A 29 9.07 -22.59 6.84
N HIS A 30 7.96 -22.75 6.12
CA HIS A 30 7.90 -22.56 4.66
C HIS A 30 7.39 -21.17 4.23
N MET A 31 7.09 -20.29 5.19
CA MET A 31 6.57 -18.95 4.89
C MET A 31 7.64 -18.10 4.19
N HIS A 32 7.28 -17.52 3.05
CA HIS A 32 8.20 -16.64 2.30
C HIS A 32 8.64 -15.45 3.15
N ASN A 33 9.90 -15.07 3.08
CA ASN A 33 10.46 -13.99 3.90
C ASN A 33 9.71 -12.67 3.76
N THR A 34 9.18 -12.34 2.59
CA THR A 34 8.41 -11.10 2.40
C THR A 34 7.11 -11.11 3.22
N VAL A 35 6.46 -12.27 3.32
CA VAL A 35 5.23 -12.43 4.12
C VAL A 35 5.56 -12.33 5.60
N LYS A 36 6.62 -13.00 6.04
CA LYS A 36 7.09 -12.92 7.43
C LYS A 36 7.37 -11.46 7.83
N ASN A 37 8.12 -10.74 6.99
CA ASN A 37 8.44 -9.33 7.23
C ASN A 37 7.16 -8.47 7.32
N LEU A 38 6.17 -8.73 6.46
CA LEU A 38 4.90 -8.01 6.52
C LEU A 38 4.19 -8.24 7.86
N LEU A 39 4.13 -9.49 8.32
CA LEU A 39 3.49 -9.85 9.59
C LEU A 39 4.23 -9.21 10.79
N ASP A 40 5.56 -9.25 10.78
CA ASP A 40 6.38 -8.62 11.83
C ASP A 40 6.13 -7.11 11.89
N ILE A 41 6.00 -6.44 10.73
CA ILE A 41 5.68 -5.00 10.67
C ILE A 41 4.26 -4.74 11.20
N GLN A 42 3.28 -5.57 10.82
CA GLN A 42 1.90 -5.45 11.31
C GLN A 42 1.84 -5.57 12.84
N ASP A 43 2.54 -6.56 13.39
CA ASP A 43 2.58 -6.77 14.85
C ASP A 43 3.25 -5.58 15.57
N ASN A 44 4.36 -5.08 15.03
CA ASN A 44 5.03 -3.91 15.59
C ASN A 44 4.10 -2.68 15.58
N ILE A 45 3.42 -2.41 14.47
CA ILE A 45 2.46 -1.30 14.38
C ILE A 45 1.37 -1.46 15.45
N LYS A 46 0.81 -2.67 15.59
CA LYS A 46 -0.24 -2.96 16.58
C LYS A 46 0.25 -2.71 18.01
N ILE A 47 1.48 -3.14 18.32
CA ILE A 47 2.11 -2.91 19.66
C ILE A 47 2.22 -1.39 19.91
N TYR A 48 2.72 -0.62 18.94
CA TYR A 48 2.88 0.83 19.10
C TYR A 48 1.54 1.56 19.23
N LEU A 49 0.55 1.21 18.41
CA LEU A 49 -0.78 1.82 18.50
C LEU A 49 -1.41 1.56 19.87
N ASN A 50 -1.29 0.34 20.40
CA ASN A 50 -1.81 -0.02 21.71
C ASN A 50 -1.08 0.77 22.81
N LYS A 51 0.25 0.86 22.73
CA LYS A 51 1.07 1.63 23.68
C LYS A 51 0.67 3.11 23.72
N LEU A 52 0.37 3.68 22.55
CA LEU A 52 -0.04 5.09 22.41
C LEU A 52 -1.53 5.31 22.66
N LYS A 53 -2.31 4.24 22.87
CA LYS A 53 -3.78 4.26 23.00
C LYS A 53 -4.45 4.93 21.79
N ILE A 54 -3.88 4.71 20.60
CA ILE A 54 -4.39 5.25 19.34
C ILE A 54 -5.22 4.15 18.65
N ASN A 55 -6.49 4.44 18.42
CA ASN A 55 -7.39 3.55 17.70
C ASN A 55 -7.51 3.99 16.24
N ASN A 56 -6.43 3.86 15.50
CA ASN A 56 -6.38 4.20 14.07
C ASN A 56 -6.00 2.97 13.24
N ASN A 57 -6.58 2.88 12.07
CA ASN A 57 -6.24 1.84 11.12
C ASN A 57 -5.07 2.32 10.23
N VAL A 58 -3.90 1.76 10.46
CA VAL A 58 -2.70 2.05 9.67
C VAL A 58 -2.61 1.06 8.51
N LYS A 59 -2.56 1.59 7.30
CA LYS A 59 -2.43 0.81 6.08
C LYS A 59 -0.96 0.68 5.69
N ILE A 60 -0.50 -0.53 5.44
CA ILE A 60 0.84 -0.79 4.93
C ILE A 60 0.79 -0.84 3.41
N ILE A 61 1.67 -0.09 2.75
CA ILE A 61 1.87 -0.16 1.30
C ILE A 61 3.19 -0.88 1.06
N ALA A 62 3.14 -2.06 0.48
CA ALA A 62 4.35 -2.83 0.14
C ALA A 62 5.04 -2.20 -1.07
N VAL A 63 6.22 -1.63 -0.85
CA VAL A 63 6.97 -0.96 -1.93
C VAL A 63 7.64 -2.01 -2.80
N SER A 64 7.14 -2.15 -4.02
CA SER A 64 7.53 -3.20 -4.99
C SER A 64 8.41 -2.71 -6.13
N LYS A 65 8.81 -1.42 -6.11
CA LYS A 65 9.73 -0.86 -7.11
C LYS A 65 11.01 -1.69 -7.18
N THR A 66 11.53 -1.89 -8.38
CA THR A 66 12.76 -2.65 -8.69
C THR A 66 12.69 -4.15 -8.44
N PHE A 67 11.69 -4.64 -7.73
CA PHE A 67 11.53 -6.08 -7.52
C PHE A 67 10.75 -6.73 -8.67
N LYS A 68 11.20 -7.91 -9.07
CA LYS A 68 10.49 -8.76 -10.03
C LYS A 68 9.24 -9.34 -9.37
N ILE A 69 8.30 -9.76 -10.20
CA ILE A 69 6.99 -10.24 -9.75
C ILE A 69 7.09 -11.48 -8.84
N ASP A 70 8.06 -12.35 -9.06
CA ASP A 70 8.28 -13.55 -8.22
C ASP A 70 8.49 -13.21 -6.74
N LYS A 71 9.06 -12.04 -6.44
CA LYS A 71 9.25 -11.56 -5.05
C LYS A 71 7.98 -10.94 -4.46
N ILE A 72 7.04 -10.56 -5.31
CA ILE A 72 5.80 -9.87 -4.93
C ILE A 72 4.63 -10.86 -4.79
N LEU A 73 4.61 -11.90 -5.63
CA LEU A 73 3.54 -12.91 -5.67
C LEU A 73 3.20 -13.48 -4.28
N PRO A 74 4.18 -13.85 -3.42
CA PRO A 74 3.83 -14.37 -2.10
C PRO A 74 3.00 -13.41 -1.25
N LEU A 75 3.21 -12.09 -1.38
CA LEU A 75 2.39 -11.11 -0.68
C LEU A 75 0.96 -11.05 -1.25
N ILE A 76 0.82 -11.13 -2.57
CA ILE A 76 -0.50 -11.18 -3.24
C ILE A 76 -1.26 -12.43 -2.81
N GLU A 77 -0.59 -13.58 -2.83
CA GLU A 77 -1.16 -14.88 -2.43
C GLU A 77 -1.55 -14.89 -0.95
N HIS A 78 -0.80 -14.16 -0.11
CA HIS A 78 -1.12 -13.98 1.31
C HIS A 78 -2.34 -13.05 1.52
N GLY A 79 -2.80 -12.35 0.47
CA GLY A 79 -3.95 -11.45 0.54
C GLY A 79 -3.60 -9.98 0.73
N HIS A 80 -2.32 -9.60 0.61
CA HIS A 80 -1.94 -8.18 0.64
C HIS A 80 -2.37 -7.51 -0.66
N ILE A 81 -2.97 -6.32 -0.56
CA ILE A 81 -3.58 -5.67 -1.72
C ILE A 81 -2.96 -4.32 -2.11
N ASP A 82 -2.22 -3.66 -1.20
CA ASP A 82 -1.72 -2.29 -1.43
C ASP A 82 -0.22 -2.31 -1.78
N PHE A 83 0.12 -1.95 -3.03
CA PHE A 83 1.51 -1.98 -3.54
C PHE A 83 1.95 -0.61 -4.06
N GLY A 84 3.23 -0.26 -3.85
CA GLY A 84 3.78 1.03 -4.24
C GLY A 84 4.87 0.95 -5.30
N GLU A 85 4.75 1.79 -6.34
CA GLU A 85 5.72 1.90 -7.43
C GLU A 85 6.21 3.34 -7.60
N ASN A 86 7.46 3.49 -8.04
CA ASN A 86 8.07 4.80 -8.27
C ASN A 86 8.03 5.25 -9.74
N LYS A 87 7.93 4.32 -10.68
CA LYS A 87 8.04 4.59 -12.12
C LYS A 87 6.82 4.05 -12.86
N VAL A 88 6.20 4.93 -13.66
CA VAL A 88 4.99 4.59 -14.41
C VAL A 88 5.25 3.43 -15.40
N GLN A 89 6.37 3.48 -16.12
CA GLN A 89 6.68 2.46 -17.12
C GLN A 89 6.81 1.08 -16.47
N GLU A 90 7.60 0.98 -15.40
CA GLU A 90 7.77 -0.27 -14.64
C GLU A 90 6.44 -0.79 -14.11
N ALA A 91 5.60 0.13 -13.61
CA ALA A 91 4.27 -0.24 -13.10
C ALA A 91 3.36 -0.80 -14.19
N VAL A 92 3.32 -0.15 -15.36
CA VAL A 92 2.50 -0.61 -16.50
C VAL A 92 2.92 -2.03 -16.91
N GLU A 93 4.22 -2.24 -17.11
CA GLU A 93 4.76 -3.54 -17.54
C GLU A 93 4.48 -4.66 -16.52
N LYS A 94 4.64 -4.35 -15.23
CA LYS A 94 4.53 -5.33 -14.14
C LYS A 94 3.08 -5.63 -13.77
N TRP A 95 2.22 -4.60 -13.67
CA TRP A 95 0.94 -4.72 -12.97
C TRP A 95 -0.28 -4.81 -13.89
N THR A 96 -0.19 -4.44 -15.17
CA THR A 96 -1.37 -4.39 -16.05
C THR A 96 -2.10 -5.74 -16.10
N GLU A 97 -1.39 -6.82 -16.38
CA GLU A 97 -2.01 -8.15 -16.49
C GLU A 97 -2.41 -8.72 -15.11
N ILE A 98 -1.60 -8.47 -14.09
CA ILE A 98 -1.88 -8.94 -12.73
C ILE A 98 -3.18 -8.32 -12.20
N LYS A 99 -3.39 -7.02 -12.43
CA LYS A 99 -4.60 -6.32 -11.97
C LYS A 99 -5.87 -6.77 -12.71
N LYS A 100 -5.75 -7.25 -13.95
CA LYS A 100 -6.90 -7.84 -14.67
C LYS A 100 -7.41 -9.11 -13.97
N ILE A 101 -6.48 -9.92 -13.46
CA ILE A 101 -6.79 -11.18 -12.76
C ILE A 101 -7.21 -10.90 -11.30
N ASN A 102 -6.58 -9.92 -10.66
CA ASN A 102 -6.79 -9.57 -9.25
C ASN A 102 -7.29 -8.11 -9.13
N SER A 103 -8.59 -7.90 -9.37
CA SER A 103 -9.21 -6.56 -9.38
C SER A 103 -9.17 -5.85 -8.01
N GLN A 104 -8.93 -6.58 -6.93
CA GLN A 104 -8.84 -6.00 -5.58
C GLN A 104 -7.52 -5.27 -5.34
N LEU A 105 -6.48 -5.54 -6.14
CA LEU A 105 -5.17 -4.92 -5.96
C LEU A 105 -5.24 -3.41 -6.16
N LYS A 106 -4.58 -2.68 -5.25
CA LYS A 106 -4.49 -1.22 -5.26
C LYS A 106 -3.05 -0.80 -5.49
N LEU A 107 -2.83 -0.06 -6.54
CA LEU A 107 -1.49 0.38 -6.90
C LEU A 107 -1.32 1.87 -6.60
N HIS A 108 -0.26 2.19 -5.88
CA HIS A 108 0.08 3.53 -5.40
C HIS A 108 1.30 4.07 -6.15
N MET A 109 1.13 5.20 -6.85
CA MET A 109 2.27 5.96 -7.39
C MET A 109 2.88 6.75 -6.25
N ILE A 110 4.05 6.32 -5.77
CA ILE A 110 4.73 6.95 -4.63
C ILE A 110 6.00 7.72 -5.05
N GLY A 111 6.42 7.58 -6.29
CA GLY A 111 7.52 8.36 -6.87
C GLY A 111 7.03 9.63 -7.57
N LYS A 112 7.96 10.50 -7.97
CA LYS A 112 7.66 11.74 -8.68
C LYS A 112 6.99 11.43 -10.03
N LEU A 113 5.79 11.99 -10.25
CA LEU A 113 5.03 11.79 -11.47
C LEU A 113 5.24 12.95 -12.45
N GLN A 114 5.81 12.65 -13.60
CA GLN A 114 5.95 13.62 -14.69
C GLN A 114 4.62 13.79 -15.43
N THR A 115 4.30 15.03 -15.82
CA THR A 115 3.03 15.36 -16.50
C THR A 115 2.81 14.58 -17.80
N ASN A 116 3.88 14.32 -18.57
CA ASN A 116 3.80 13.53 -19.82
C ASN A 116 3.51 12.04 -19.57
N LYS A 117 3.68 11.54 -18.36
CA LYS A 117 3.39 10.13 -17.99
C LYS A 117 2.00 9.96 -17.36
N VAL A 118 1.27 11.04 -17.06
CA VAL A 118 -0.04 10.98 -16.38
C VAL A 118 -1.04 10.11 -17.15
N LYS A 119 -1.07 10.22 -18.49
CA LYS A 119 -1.95 9.42 -19.37
C LYS A 119 -1.82 7.91 -19.09
N PHE A 120 -0.62 7.43 -18.87
CA PHE A 120 -0.36 6.01 -18.56
C PHE A 120 -0.59 5.71 -17.07
N ALA A 121 -0.25 6.66 -16.22
CA ALA A 121 -0.41 6.49 -14.77
C ALA A 121 -1.88 6.27 -14.39
N VAL A 122 -2.81 7.07 -14.92
CA VAL A 122 -4.23 6.96 -14.56
C VAL A 122 -4.83 5.60 -14.95
N GLN A 123 -4.25 4.91 -15.93
CA GLN A 123 -4.72 3.59 -16.36
C GLN A 123 -4.41 2.52 -15.29
N VAL A 124 -3.22 2.54 -14.70
CA VAL A 124 -2.74 1.45 -13.84
C VAL A 124 -2.83 1.76 -12.35
N PHE A 125 -2.63 3.02 -11.93
CA PHE A 125 -2.64 3.42 -10.52
C PHE A 125 -4.05 3.75 -10.01
N ASP A 126 -4.29 3.43 -8.74
CA ASP A 126 -5.50 3.79 -7.99
C ASP A 126 -5.25 5.00 -7.09
N TYR A 127 -4.00 5.22 -6.70
CA TYR A 127 -3.56 6.32 -5.83
C TYR A 127 -2.34 7.01 -6.43
N ILE A 128 -2.29 8.34 -6.33
CA ILE A 128 -1.10 9.14 -6.67
C ILE A 128 -0.74 9.97 -5.43
N HIS A 129 0.45 9.70 -4.86
CA HIS A 129 0.91 10.32 -3.62
C HIS A 129 1.77 11.56 -3.84
N SER A 130 2.14 11.86 -5.07
CA SER A 130 3.18 12.83 -5.41
C SER A 130 2.66 14.07 -6.14
N VAL A 131 1.42 14.49 -5.83
CA VAL A 131 0.84 15.70 -6.44
C VAL A 131 1.44 16.93 -5.74
N ASP A 132 2.20 17.74 -6.50
CA ASP A 132 2.95 18.87 -5.95
C ASP A 132 2.72 20.19 -6.72
N SER A 133 1.79 20.23 -7.67
CA SER A 133 1.56 21.44 -8.47
C SER A 133 0.17 21.43 -9.12
N GLU A 134 -0.37 22.63 -9.39
CA GLU A 134 -1.64 22.81 -10.11
C GLU A 134 -1.57 22.18 -11.51
N LYS A 135 -0.42 22.33 -12.19
CA LYS A 135 -0.19 21.73 -13.52
C LYS A 135 -0.36 20.21 -13.51
N LEU A 136 0.22 19.54 -12.51
CA LEU A 136 0.10 18.07 -12.38
C LEU A 136 -1.34 17.70 -11.98
N ALA A 137 -1.94 18.40 -11.03
CA ALA A 137 -3.32 18.18 -10.60
C ALA A 137 -4.30 18.31 -11.78
N LYS A 138 -4.20 19.38 -12.57
CA LYS A 138 -5.03 19.60 -13.76
C LYS A 138 -4.86 18.45 -14.76
N LYS A 139 -3.60 18.05 -15.02
CA LYS A 139 -3.33 16.94 -15.96
C LYS A 139 -3.96 15.61 -15.48
N ILE A 140 -3.93 15.33 -14.18
CA ILE A 140 -4.58 14.14 -13.61
C ILE A 140 -6.09 14.22 -13.82
N ALA A 141 -6.72 15.36 -13.50
CA ALA A 141 -8.15 15.56 -13.68
C ALA A 141 -8.59 15.33 -15.14
N ASP A 142 -7.85 15.91 -16.08
CA ASP A 142 -8.14 15.78 -17.53
C ASP A 142 -8.01 14.32 -18.01
N GLU A 143 -6.96 13.62 -17.59
CA GLU A 143 -6.72 12.25 -18.07
C GLU A 143 -7.64 11.21 -17.40
N GLN A 144 -7.95 11.36 -16.12
CA GLN A 144 -8.88 10.45 -15.46
C GLN A 144 -10.31 10.57 -15.99
N SER A 145 -10.73 11.78 -16.38
CA SER A 145 -12.05 12.04 -16.97
C SER A 145 -12.22 11.30 -18.32
N LYS A 146 -11.17 11.23 -19.12
CA LYS A 146 -11.21 10.54 -20.44
C LYS A 146 -11.50 9.04 -20.32
N ILE A 147 -11.16 8.44 -19.17
CA ILE A 147 -11.32 6.99 -18.93
C ILE A 147 -12.38 6.69 -17.86
N ASN A 148 -13.13 7.73 -17.44
CA ASN A 148 -14.18 7.63 -16.44
C ASN A 148 -13.69 6.92 -15.15
N LYS A 149 -12.50 7.27 -14.68
CA LYS A 149 -11.89 6.70 -13.48
C LYS A 149 -11.67 7.80 -12.44
N LYS A 150 -11.84 7.50 -11.16
CA LYS A 150 -11.51 8.40 -10.06
C LYS A 150 -10.23 7.92 -9.37
N ILE A 151 -9.19 8.71 -9.47
CA ILE A 151 -7.89 8.45 -8.82
C ILE A 151 -7.88 9.18 -7.48
N LYS A 152 -7.52 8.48 -6.43
CA LYS A 152 -7.32 9.10 -5.12
C LYS A 152 -5.94 9.76 -5.08
N ILE A 153 -5.90 11.03 -4.71
CA ILE A 153 -4.64 11.78 -4.69
C ILE A 153 -4.25 12.21 -3.28
N LEU A 154 -2.94 12.30 -3.05
CA LEU A 154 -2.37 12.97 -1.88
C LEU A 154 -1.43 14.08 -2.37
N LEU A 155 -1.42 15.20 -1.66
CA LEU A 155 -0.47 16.27 -1.96
C LEU A 155 0.86 15.99 -1.27
N GLN A 156 1.93 16.00 -2.03
CA GLN A 156 3.27 15.85 -1.47
C GLN A 156 3.76 17.19 -0.95
N VAL A 157 4.01 17.26 0.36
CA VAL A 157 4.48 18.47 1.04
C VAL A 157 5.95 18.30 1.43
N ASN A 158 6.77 19.30 1.12
CA ASN A 158 8.17 19.36 1.55
C ASN A 158 8.22 19.95 2.97
N ILE A 159 8.42 19.07 3.96
CA ILE A 159 8.46 19.47 5.39
C ILE A 159 9.88 19.80 5.88
N GLY A 160 10.91 19.42 5.14
CA GLY A 160 12.31 19.61 5.53
C GLY A 160 12.96 20.90 4.99
N ASN A 161 12.22 21.70 4.21
CA ASN A 161 12.75 22.89 3.52
C ASN A 161 14.02 22.60 2.69
N GLU A 162 14.14 21.36 2.23
CA GLU A 162 15.27 20.94 1.39
C GLU A 162 14.94 21.25 -0.08
N ASN A 163 15.63 22.23 -0.64
CA ASN A 163 15.42 22.70 -2.03
C ASN A 163 15.53 21.58 -3.07
N GLN A 164 16.17 20.48 -2.74
CA GLN A 164 16.39 19.35 -3.65
C GLN A 164 15.28 18.29 -3.60
N LYS A 165 14.38 18.34 -2.60
CA LYS A 165 13.32 17.34 -2.44
C LYS A 165 12.02 17.76 -3.12
N SER A 166 11.33 16.79 -3.71
CA SER A 166 10.01 16.97 -4.30
C SER A 166 8.97 17.34 -3.25
N GLY A 167 7.95 18.04 -3.66
CA GLY A 167 6.84 18.42 -2.80
C GLY A 167 6.62 19.94 -2.79
N ILE A 168 5.37 20.32 -2.61
CA ILE A 168 4.97 21.72 -2.51
C ILE A 168 5.43 22.31 -1.18
N ASN A 169 5.75 23.61 -1.18
CA ASN A 169 6.03 24.34 0.05
C ASN A 169 4.78 24.34 0.95
N LYS A 170 4.99 24.22 2.25
CA LYS A 170 3.96 24.21 3.28
C LYS A 170 2.98 25.40 3.15
N ASN A 171 3.49 26.59 2.83
CA ASN A 171 2.67 27.81 2.70
C ASN A 171 1.75 27.80 1.48
N GLU A 172 2.12 27.06 0.44
CA GLU A 172 1.33 26.95 -0.80
C GLU A 172 0.36 25.76 -0.78
N ALA A 173 0.49 24.89 0.22
CA ALA A 173 -0.30 23.64 0.29
C ALA A 173 -1.82 23.94 0.33
N ARG A 174 -2.25 24.95 1.10
CA ARG A 174 -3.67 25.33 1.18
C ARG A 174 -4.25 25.73 -0.17
N LYS A 175 -3.50 26.51 -0.96
CA LYS A 175 -3.92 26.95 -2.30
C LYS A 175 -4.12 25.73 -3.21
N LEU A 176 -3.17 24.79 -3.20
CA LEU A 176 -3.27 23.57 -4.02
C LEU A 176 -4.41 22.66 -3.56
N VAL A 177 -4.69 22.57 -2.25
CA VAL A 177 -5.86 21.86 -1.71
C VAL A 177 -7.16 22.43 -2.31
N SER A 178 -7.32 23.76 -2.25
CA SER A 178 -8.51 24.44 -2.79
C SER A 178 -8.66 24.18 -4.29
N TYR A 179 -7.58 24.30 -5.03
CA TYR A 179 -7.54 24.05 -6.47
C TYR A 179 -7.95 22.60 -6.80
N CYS A 180 -7.38 21.60 -6.11
CA CYS A 180 -7.72 20.20 -6.35
C CYS A 180 -9.21 19.91 -6.13
N LYS A 181 -9.80 20.50 -5.08
CA LYS A 181 -11.24 20.39 -4.80
C LYS A 181 -12.08 21.03 -5.89
N GLU A 182 -11.70 22.25 -6.32
CA GLU A 182 -12.39 23.00 -7.37
C GLU A 182 -12.46 22.21 -8.69
N ILE A 183 -11.37 21.54 -9.08
CA ILE A 183 -11.32 20.74 -10.31
C ILE A 183 -11.83 19.30 -10.12
N GLY A 184 -12.43 18.99 -8.97
CA GLY A 184 -13.11 17.71 -8.71
C GLY A 184 -12.20 16.50 -8.49
N LEU A 185 -10.97 16.71 -8.05
CA LEU A 185 -10.08 15.59 -7.70
C LEU A 185 -10.43 15.00 -6.32
N ASP A 186 -10.31 13.68 -6.19
CA ASP A 186 -10.52 12.95 -4.92
C ASP A 186 -9.27 13.09 -4.04
N LEU A 187 -9.14 14.24 -3.39
CA LEU A 187 -8.02 14.55 -2.49
C LEU A 187 -8.30 13.94 -1.11
N ILE A 188 -7.53 12.92 -0.76
CA ILE A 188 -7.74 12.14 0.48
C ILE A 188 -6.76 12.48 1.60
N GLY A 189 -5.69 13.24 1.33
CA GLY A 189 -4.73 13.58 2.37
C GLY A 189 -3.43 14.18 1.88
N LEU A 190 -2.45 14.18 2.73
CA LEU A 190 -1.09 14.68 2.47
C LEU A 190 -0.08 13.54 2.51
N MET A 191 1.01 13.72 1.78
CA MET A 191 2.17 12.81 1.82
C MET A 191 3.42 13.64 2.11
N CYS A 192 4.29 13.13 2.94
CA CYS A 192 5.60 13.71 3.18
C CYS A 192 6.65 12.63 3.37
N ILE A 193 7.90 13.01 3.12
CA ILE A 193 9.07 12.16 3.41
C ILE A 193 9.89 12.94 4.43
N PRO A 194 9.90 12.51 5.69
CA PRO A 194 10.67 13.21 6.71
C PRO A 194 12.16 13.10 6.46
N PRO A 195 12.97 14.04 6.97
CA PRO A 195 14.43 13.92 6.94
C PRO A 195 14.89 12.68 7.70
N ALA A 196 15.92 12.01 7.17
CA ALA A 196 16.37 10.70 7.67
C ALA A 196 16.94 10.73 9.10
N ASN A 197 17.42 11.87 9.56
CA ASN A 197 18.18 12.00 10.81
C ASN A 197 17.47 12.87 11.86
N ILE A 198 16.16 13.04 11.75
CA ILE A 198 15.38 13.82 12.72
C ILE A 198 14.42 12.87 13.43
N ASP A 199 14.48 12.86 14.77
CA ASP A 199 13.51 12.15 15.61
C ASP A 199 12.11 12.74 15.33
N PRO A 200 11.15 11.94 14.91
CA PRO A 200 9.81 12.43 14.64
C PRO A 200 9.00 12.92 15.85
N UNK A 201 9.70 12.70 16.76
CA UNK A 201 9.13 13.08 17.97
C UNK A 201 8.58 14.06 18.38
#